data_e2fe8c949108216a899e7299aaf85ce2
#
_entry.id   e2fe8c949108216a899e7299aaf85ce2
#
_cell.length_a   1.000
_cell.length_b   1.000
_cell.length_c   1.000
_cell.angle_alpha   90.00
_cell.angle_beta   90.00
_cell.angle_gamma   90.00
#
_symmetry.space_group_name_H-M   'P 1'
#
loop_
_entity.id
_entity.type
_entity.pdbx_description
1 polymer ?
#
loop_
_entity_poly.entity_id
_entity_poly.type
_entity_poly.pdbx_seq_one_letter_code
_entity_poly.pdbx_strand_id
1 'polypeptide(L)'
;MKVFVTGVAGQLGHDVMNELKKRGYEGIGSDLAPEYAGVQDGSAVTTMPYVPLDITDKEAVEKVLTECRPDVVIHCAAWTAVDLAEDEDKMAKVRAINAGGTENIAKVCKKLDCKMVYISTDYVFDGQGTEPWQPDCTAYKPLNVYGQTKLEGEQAVSSNLERYFIVRIAWVFGVNGKNFIKTMLNVAKTHDTLKVVNDQIGTPTYTYDLARLLVDMIETDKYGYYHATNEGGYISWYDFTKEIFRQAVEMGRTEYAEGAVKVLPVTTEEYGVSKAKRPFNSRLDKKKLVENGFVPLPTWQDALKRYLKEIEF
;
A
#
# COMPACT_ATOMS: atom_id res chain seq x y z
N MET A 1 4.84 -0.16 -23.84
CA MET A 1 5.37 0.58 -22.68
C MET A 1 6.09 -0.42 -21.80
N LYS A 2 7.31 -0.08 -21.39
CA LYS A 2 8.14 -0.88 -20.47
C LYS A 2 8.04 -0.30 -19.06
N VAL A 3 7.64 -1.11 -18.11
CA VAL A 3 7.37 -0.68 -16.72
C VAL A 3 8.26 -1.43 -15.75
N PHE A 4 9.05 -0.70 -14.97
CA PHE A 4 9.86 -1.27 -13.89
C PHE A 4 9.11 -1.16 -12.57
N VAL A 5 8.92 -2.28 -11.87
CA VAL A 5 8.14 -2.34 -10.63
C VAL A 5 9.04 -2.80 -9.50
N THR A 6 9.18 -1.97 -8.45
CA THR A 6 9.91 -2.36 -7.24
C THR A 6 8.98 -2.94 -6.18
N GLY A 7 9.50 -3.76 -5.28
CA GLY A 7 8.70 -4.32 -4.18
C GLY A 7 7.71 -5.40 -4.63
N VAL A 8 8.08 -6.18 -5.66
CA VAL A 8 7.17 -7.18 -6.26
C VAL A 8 6.92 -8.40 -5.38
N ALA A 9 7.73 -8.64 -4.36
CA ALA A 9 7.45 -9.65 -3.34
C ALA A 9 6.39 -9.19 -2.30
N GLY A 10 6.01 -7.91 -2.33
CA GLY A 10 4.93 -7.34 -1.54
C GLY A 10 3.55 -7.52 -2.16
N GLN A 11 2.52 -7.08 -1.44
CA GLN A 11 1.12 -7.21 -1.86
C GLN A 11 0.84 -6.47 -3.18
N LEU A 12 1.15 -5.17 -3.22
CA LEU A 12 0.82 -4.31 -4.35
C LEU A 12 1.70 -4.58 -5.58
N GLY A 13 3.02 -4.71 -5.39
CA GLY A 13 3.92 -4.96 -6.51
C GLY A 13 3.58 -6.25 -7.26
N HIS A 14 3.16 -7.29 -6.55
CA HIS A 14 2.65 -8.54 -7.13
C HIS A 14 1.43 -8.28 -8.04
N ASP A 15 0.42 -7.57 -7.54
CA ASP A 15 -0.80 -7.29 -8.31
C ASP A 15 -0.55 -6.34 -9.48
N VAL A 16 0.38 -5.38 -9.34
CA VAL A 16 0.80 -4.51 -10.45
C VAL A 16 1.41 -5.32 -11.58
N MET A 17 2.30 -6.28 -11.29
CA MET A 17 2.89 -7.14 -12.31
C MET A 17 1.81 -7.96 -13.04
N ASN A 18 0.81 -8.47 -12.32
CA ASN A 18 -0.32 -9.20 -12.90
C ASN A 18 -1.16 -8.30 -13.82
N GLU A 19 -1.46 -7.07 -13.42
CA GLU A 19 -2.23 -6.13 -14.23
C GLU A 19 -1.46 -5.69 -15.50
N LEU A 20 -0.13 -5.46 -15.39
CA LEU A 20 0.72 -5.16 -16.53
C LEU A 20 0.70 -6.29 -17.58
N LYS A 21 0.85 -7.54 -17.14
CA LYS A 21 0.76 -8.71 -18.03
C LYS A 21 -0.61 -8.82 -18.71
N LYS A 22 -1.68 -8.64 -17.93
CA LYS A 22 -3.06 -8.67 -18.43
C LYS A 22 -3.30 -7.64 -19.55
N ARG A 23 -2.65 -6.47 -19.47
CA ARG A 23 -2.75 -5.41 -20.49
C ARG A 23 -1.69 -5.50 -21.60
N GLY A 24 -0.83 -6.49 -21.57
CA GLY A 24 0.21 -6.69 -22.59
C GLY A 24 1.39 -5.71 -22.50
N TYR A 25 1.64 -5.12 -21.31
CA TYR A 25 2.82 -4.31 -21.08
C TYR A 25 4.04 -5.16 -20.72
N GLU A 26 5.23 -4.65 -21.06
CA GLU A 26 6.49 -5.26 -20.68
C GLU A 26 6.81 -4.87 -19.22
N GLY A 27 6.51 -5.74 -18.27
CA GLY A 27 6.83 -5.55 -16.86
C GLY A 27 8.20 -6.16 -16.50
N ILE A 28 9.00 -5.42 -15.73
CA ILE A 28 10.22 -5.90 -15.10
C ILE A 28 10.03 -5.78 -13.59
N GLY A 29 9.98 -6.91 -12.90
CA GLY A 29 9.84 -6.96 -11.44
C GLY A 29 11.18 -6.82 -10.73
N SER A 30 11.18 -6.19 -9.56
CA SER A 30 12.38 -6.02 -8.74
C SER A 30 12.07 -6.08 -7.25
N ASP A 31 12.95 -6.71 -6.49
CA ASP A 31 12.96 -6.71 -5.03
C ASP A 31 14.39 -6.95 -4.52
N LEU A 32 14.57 -6.94 -3.19
CA LEU A 32 15.88 -7.10 -2.55
C LEU A 32 16.45 -8.52 -2.70
N ALA A 33 15.59 -9.54 -2.69
CA ALA A 33 16.04 -10.94 -2.78
C ALA A 33 16.67 -11.24 -4.14
N PRO A 34 17.67 -12.15 -4.20
CA PRO A 34 18.35 -12.51 -5.47
C PRO A 34 17.41 -13.15 -6.49
N GLU A 35 16.32 -13.79 -6.01
CA GLU A 35 15.23 -14.37 -6.80
C GLU A 35 13.89 -13.93 -6.21
N TYR A 36 12.83 -14.00 -7.00
CA TYR A 36 11.50 -13.67 -6.50
C TYR A 36 11.11 -14.57 -5.31
N ALA A 37 10.84 -13.94 -4.16
CA ALA A 37 10.58 -14.60 -2.88
C ALA A 37 9.09 -14.56 -2.44
N GLY A 38 8.19 -14.13 -3.31
CA GLY A 38 6.73 -14.10 -3.06
C GLY A 38 6.05 -15.43 -3.36
N VAL A 39 4.72 -15.39 -3.50
CA VAL A 39 3.92 -16.59 -3.81
C VAL A 39 4.28 -17.13 -5.19
N GLN A 40 4.60 -18.41 -5.27
CA GLN A 40 4.96 -19.13 -6.52
C GLN A 40 3.70 -19.79 -7.11
N ASP A 41 2.83 -18.99 -7.68
CA ASP A 41 1.50 -19.39 -8.18
C ASP A 41 1.39 -19.37 -9.70
N GLY A 42 2.53 -19.18 -10.41
CA GLY A 42 2.54 -19.03 -11.86
C GLY A 42 2.03 -17.67 -12.36
N SER A 43 1.84 -16.72 -11.45
CA SER A 43 1.44 -15.34 -11.75
C SER A 43 2.49 -14.59 -12.58
N ALA A 44 2.20 -13.36 -12.97
CA ALA A 44 3.06 -12.57 -13.83
C ALA A 44 4.46 -12.36 -13.23
N VAL A 45 4.53 -12.13 -11.93
CA VAL A 45 5.81 -11.86 -11.23
C VAL A 45 6.76 -13.06 -11.25
N THR A 46 6.24 -14.29 -11.36
CA THR A 46 7.05 -15.52 -11.46
C THR A 46 7.47 -15.84 -12.90
N THR A 47 6.87 -15.20 -13.90
CA THR A 47 7.05 -15.50 -15.32
C THR A 47 7.60 -14.33 -16.14
N MET A 48 7.57 -13.10 -15.60
CA MET A 48 8.15 -11.91 -16.22
C MET A 48 9.59 -11.71 -15.74
N PRO A 49 10.40 -10.90 -16.46
CA PRO A 49 11.76 -10.60 -16.04
C PRO A 49 11.83 -10.07 -14.61
N TYR A 50 12.78 -10.55 -13.84
CA TYR A 50 13.06 -10.14 -12.48
C TYR A 50 14.52 -9.70 -12.34
N VAL A 51 14.74 -8.57 -11.65
CA VAL A 51 16.09 -8.04 -11.39
C VAL A 51 16.21 -7.76 -9.89
N PRO A 52 17.15 -8.40 -9.17
CA PRO A 52 17.39 -8.09 -7.77
C PRO A 52 17.98 -6.69 -7.65
N LEU A 53 17.47 -5.89 -6.70
CA LEU A 53 17.93 -4.52 -6.50
C LEU A 53 17.73 -4.08 -5.05
N ASP A 54 18.82 -3.69 -4.40
CA ASP A 54 18.75 -2.88 -3.19
C ASP A 54 18.59 -1.40 -3.60
N ILE A 55 17.42 -0.83 -3.36
CA ILE A 55 17.14 0.56 -3.74
C ILE A 55 17.97 1.57 -2.94
N THR A 56 18.58 1.18 -1.81
CA THR A 56 19.47 2.03 -1.02
C THR A 56 20.87 2.15 -1.65
N ASP A 57 21.25 1.24 -2.55
CA ASP A 57 22.48 1.30 -3.32
C ASP A 57 22.27 2.17 -4.57
N LYS A 58 22.75 3.41 -4.48
CA LYS A 58 22.63 4.41 -5.54
C LYS A 58 23.23 3.96 -6.88
N GLU A 59 24.38 3.32 -6.84
CA GLU A 59 25.11 2.87 -8.04
C GLU A 59 24.38 1.72 -8.71
N ALA A 60 23.86 0.77 -7.91
CA ALA A 60 23.05 -0.33 -8.40
C ALA A 60 21.75 0.17 -9.03
N VAL A 61 21.05 1.15 -8.40
CA VAL A 61 19.83 1.77 -8.96
C VAL A 61 20.12 2.44 -10.30
N GLU A 62 21.21 3.24 -10.38
CA GLU A 62 21.58 3.91 -11.62
C GLU A 62 21.91 2.91 -12.73
N LYS A 63 22.68 1.87 -12.43
CA LYS A 63 23.04 0.83 -13.38
C LYS A 63 21.83 0.09 -13.91
N VAL A 64 21.00 -0.46 -12.99
CA VAL A 64 19.85 -1.30 -13.34
C VAL A 64 18.82 -0.51 -14.17
N LEU A 65 18.43 0.68 -13.73
CA LEU A 65 17.44 1.47 -14.47
C LEU A 65 17.97 1.97 -15.82
N THR A 66 19.27 2.29 -15.91
CA THR A 66 19.90 2.69 -17.18
C THR A 66 19.97 1.54 -18.18
N GLU A 67 20.24 0.31 -17.71
CA GLU A 67 20.24 -0.89 -18.55
C GLU A 67 18.81 -1.27 -18.98
N CYS A 68 17.85 -1.22 -18.06
CA CYS A 68 16.45 -1.55 -18.32
C CYS A 68 15.76 -0.53 -19.22
N ARG A 69 16.08 0.77 -19.09
CA ARG A 69 15.43 1.91 -19.79
C ARG A 69 13.91 1.84 -19.76
N PRO A 70 13.30 1.87 -18.57
CA PRO A 70 11.83 1.85 -18.47
C PRO A 70 11.22 3.18 -18.93
N ASP A 71 10.00 3.11 -19.47
CA ASP A 71 9.17 4.29 -19.72
C ASP A 71 8.58 4.83 -18.40
N VAL A 72 8.33 3.92 -17.45
CA VAL A 72 7.73 4.20 -16.15
C VAL A 72 8.36 3.35 -15.06
N VAL A 73 8.56 3.92 -13.87
CA VAL A 73 8.82 3.19 -12.64
C VAL A 73 7.61 3.25 -11.71
N ILE A 74 7.04 2.10 -11.32
CA ILE A 74 6.05 1.99 -10.26
C ILE A 74 6.78 1.53 -8.99
N HIS A 75 6.95 2.45 -8.05
CA HIS A 75 7.74 2.25 -6.84
C HIS A 75 6.87 1.82 -5.66
N CYS A 76 6.79 0.48 -5.45
CA CYS A 76 6.04 -0.14 -4.35
C CYS A 76 6.94 -0.58 -3.18
N ALA A 77 8.26 -0.63 -3.36
CA ALA A 77 9.19 -1.02 -2.28
C ALA A 77 9.19 0.02 -1.15
N ALA A 78 8.98 -0.43 0.07
CA ALA A 78 9.03 0.40 1.26
C ALA A 78 9.21 -0.45 2.53
N TRP A 79 9.76 0.15 3.58
CA TRP A 79 9.64 -0.36 4.92
C TRP A 79 8.25 -0.02 5.46
N THR A 80 7.41 -1.03 5.71
CA THR A 80 6.01 -0.87 6.14
C THR A 80 5.72 -1.37 7.56
N ALA A 81 6.72 -1.91 8.26
CA ALA A 81 6.59 -2.36 9.63
C ALA A 81 6.62 -1.14 10.58
N VAL A 82 5.46 -0.49 10.76
CA VAL A 82 5.29 0.81 11.41
C VAL A 82 5.83 0.82 12.84
N ASP A 83 5.50 -0.19 13.66
CA ASP A 83 5.97 -0.26 15.05
C ASP A 83 7.48 -0.52 15.15
N LEU A 84 8.04 -1.35 14.26
CA LEU A 84 9.49 -1.60 14.20
C LEU A 84 10.28 -0.39 13.70
N ALA A 85 9.64 0.53 12.99
CA ALA A 85 10.27 1.77 12.54
C ALA A 85 10.62 2.71 13.70
N GLU A 86 9.96 2.53 14.87
CA GLU A 86 10.24 3.29 16.10
C GLU A 86 11.41 2.72 16.92
N ASP A 87 12.03 1.62 16.50
CA ASP A 87 13.24 1.09 17.13
C ASP A 87 14.45 1.94 16.75
N GLU A 88 15.18 2.46 17.72
CA GLU A 88 16.32 3.36 17.48
C GLU A 88 17.35 2.79 16.49
N ASP A 89 17.62 1.49 16.58
CA ASP A 89 18.54 0.77 15.69
C ASP A 89 17.98 0.57 14.27
N LYS A 90 16.69 0.81 14.04
CA LYS A 90 16.02 0.67 12.73
C LYS A 90 15.78 2.00 12.02
N MET A 91 15.65 3.11 12.75
CA MET A 91 15.27 4.41 12.18
C MET A 91 16.12 4.83 11.00
N ALA A 92 17.44 4.66 11.08
CA ALA A 92 18.36 4.98 9.97
C ALA A 92 18.09 4.12 8.73
N LYS A 93 17.84 2.83 8.93
CA LYS A 93 17.52 1.89 7.84
C LYS A 93 16.16 2.20 7.21
N VAL A 94 15.16 2.50 8.02
CA VAL A 94 13.81 2.91 7.54
C VAL A 94 13.93 4.15 6.65
N ARG A 95 14.68 5.18 7.09
CA ARG A 95 14.89 6.39 6.30
C ARG A 95 15.69 6.10 5.02
N ALA A 96 16.74 5.29 5.11
CA ALA A 96 17.52 4.90 3.93
C ALA A 96 16.64 4.23 2.86
N ILE A 97 15.68 3.38 3.26
CA ILE A 97 14.76 2.70 2.34
C ILE A 97 13.68 3.66 1.82
N ASN A 98 12.90 4.27 2.73
CA ASN A 98 11.69 5.02 2.35
C ASN A 98 11.99 6.37 1.70
N ALA A 99 13.02 7.06 2.14
CA ALA A 99 13.43 8.36 1.60
C ALA A 99 14.62 8.23 0.64
N GLY A 100 15.74 7.67 1.09
CA GLY A 100 16.97 7.57 0.29
C GLY A 100 16.80 6.71 -0.96
N GLY A 101 16.22 5.51 -0.83
CA GLY A 101 15.94 4.63 -1.97
C GLY A 101 14.98 5.26 -2.98
N THR A 102 13.95 5.94 -2.48
CA THR A 102 13.01 6.71 -3.32
C THR A 102 13.74 7.84 -4.07
N GLU A 103 14.61 8.58 -3.38
CA GLU A 103 15.42 9.64 -3.99
C GLU A 103 16.37 9.12 -5.07
N ASN A 104 17.02 7.97 -4.83
CA ASN A 104 17.88 7.32 -5.82
C ASN A 104 17.11 7.02 -7.11
N ILE A 105 15.94 6.42 -6.99
CA ILE A 105 15.06 6.11 -8.14
C ILE A 105 14.61 7.39 -8.84
N ALA A 106 14.11 8.40 -8.10
CA ALA A 106 13.64 9.65 -8.68
C ALA A 106 14.72 10.38 -9.49
N LYS A 107 15.96 10.41 -8.98
CA LYS A 107 17.11 11.01 -9.69
C LYS A 107 17.44 10.30 -11.01
N VAL A 108 17.33 8.98 -11.04
CA VAL A 108 17.54 8.22 -12.27
C VAL A 108 16.38 8.38 -13.24
N CYS A 109 15.13 8.37 -12.75
CA CYS A 109 13.96 8.69 -13.57
C CYS A 109 14.09 10.06 -14.26
N LYS A 110 14.61 11.08 -13.54
CA LYS A 110 14.91 12.40 -14.12
C LYS A 110 15.92 12.30 -15.26
N LYS A 111 17.00 11.56 -15.08
CA LYS A 111 18.05 11.38 -16.13
C LYS A 111 17.53 10.66 -17.37
N LEU A 112 16.62 9.71 -17.17
CA LEU A 112 16.05 8.89 -18.25
C LEU A 112 14.76 9.49 -18.86
N ASP A 113 14.27 10.61 -18.33
CA ASP A 113 12.99 11.21 -18.68
C ASP A 113 11.83 10.22 -18.58
N CYS A 114 11.83 9.34 -17.57
CA CYS A 114 10.76 8.39 -17.34
C CYS A 114 9.76 8.86 -16.27
N LYS A 115 8.50 8.42 -16.37
CA LYS A 115 7.44 8.67 -15.38
C LYS A 115 7.73 7.89 -14.10
N MET A 116 7.26 8.41 -12.96
CA MET A 116 7.34 7.69 -11.68
C MET A 116 5.99 7.70 -10.97
N VAL A 117 5.56 6.52 -10.52
CA VAL A 117 4.45 6.36 -9.57
C VAL A 117 5.05 6.01 -8.22
N TYR A 118 4.79 6.82 -7.21
CA TYR A 118 5.22 6.61 -5.84
C TYR A 118 4.03 6.30 -4.93
N ILE A 119 4.09 5.20 -4.22
CA ILE A 119 3.04 4.80 -3.27
C ILE A 119 3.36 5.42 -1.91
N SER A 120 2.49 6.30 -1.45
CA SER A 120 2.58 6.96 -0.16
C SER A 120 1.43 6.55 0.78
N THR A 121 1.21 7.28 1.85
CA THR A 121 0.34 6.90 2.95
C THR A 121 -0.41 8.12 3.53
N ASP A 122 -1.53 7.86 4.18
CA ASP A 122 -2.25 8.79 5.04
C ASP A 122 -1.41 9.27 6.25
N TYR A 123 -0.38 8.51 6.66
CA TYR A 123 0.50 8.84 7.79
C TYR A 123 1.38 10.08 7.59
N VAL A 124 1.33 10.72 6.44
CA VAL A 124 1.98 12.02 6.21
C VAL A 124 1.25 13.16 6.93
N PHE A 125 0.01 12.95 7.34
CA PHE A 125 -0.82 13.91 8.08
C PHE A 125 -0.78 13.66 9.59
N ASP A 126 -1.31 14.61 10.40
CA ASP A 126 -1.36 14.49 11.86
C ASP A 126 -2.50 13.59 12.38
N GLY A 127 -3.35 13.10 11.49
CA GLY A 127 -4.42 12.18 11.84
C GLY A 127 -5.51 12.78 12.74
N GLN A 128 -5.60 14.11 12.86
CA GLN A 128 -6.60 14.79 13.67
C GLN A 128 -7.83 15.19 12.87
N GLY A 129 -8.92 15.53 13.59
CA GLY A 129 -10.16 15.95 12.97
C GLY A 129 -11.01 14.79 12.43
N THR A 130 -12.05 15.14 11.67
CA THR A 130 -13.03 14.18 11.13
C THR A 130 -13.25 14.32 9.63
N GLU A 131 -12.78 15.43 9.05
CA GLU A 131 -12.88 15.68 7.61
C GLU A 131 -11.87 14.86 6.83
N PRO A 132 -12.21 14.38 5.63
CA PRO A 132 -11.28 13.69 4.76
C PRO A 132 -10.14 14.60 4.29
N TRP A 133 -8.91 14.12 4.38
CA TRP A 133 -7.74 14.80 3.85
C TRP A 133 -7.84 14.97 2.34
N GLN A 134 -7.54 16.17 1.85
CA GLN A 134 -7.51 16.47 0.42
C GLN A 134 -6.14 16.10 -0.19
N PRO A 135 -6.09 15.61 -1.45
CA PRO A 135 -4.82 15.23 -2.09
C PRO A 135 -3.79 16.36 -2.14
N ASP A 136 -4.25 17.60 -2.32
CA ASP A 136 -3.40 18.79 -2.43
C ASP A 136 -3.15 19.48 -1.08
N CYS A 137 -3.58 18.87 0.04
CA CYS A 137 -3.30 19.38 1.39
C CYS A 137 -1.82 19.25 1.71
N THR A 138 -1.21 20.38 2.14
CA THR A 138 0.20 20.47 2.52
C THR A 138 0.42 20.59 4.03
N ALA A 139 -0.63 20.44 4.84
CA ALA A 139 -0.55 20.46 6.31
C ALA A 139 0.06 19.15 6.85
N TYR A 140 1.26 18.85 6.41
CA TYR A 140 1.98 17.63 6.80
C TYR A 140 2.43 17.71 8.27
N LYS A 141 2.17 16.64 9.01
CA LYS A 141 2.61 16.50 10.39
C LYS A 141 2.61 15.02 10.81
N PRO A 142 3.50 14.21 10.25
CA PRO A 142 3.56 12.78 10.54
C PRO A 142 3.80 12.54 12.05
N LEU A 143 3.13 11.51 12.58
CA LEU A 143 3.14 11.16 13.99
C LEU A 143 4.24 10.17 14.39
N ASN A 144 4.88 9.55 13.41
CA ASN A 144 5.82 8.44 13.59
C ASN A 144 6.91 8.43 12.51
N VAL A 145 7.95 7.62 12.71
CA VAL A 145 9.09 7.51 11.81
C VAL A 145 8.69 7.01 10.42
N TYR A 146 7.74 6.06 10.35
CA TYR A 146 7.23 5.58 9.07
C TYR A 146 6.60 6.73 8.25
N GLY A 147 5.65 7.46 8.83
CA GLY A 147 5.01 8.59 8.16
C GLY A 147 6.00 9.68 7.76
N GLN A 148 6.95 10.01 8.64
CA GLN A 148 8.00 11.00 8.36
C GLN A 148 8.86 10.59 7.16
N THR A 149 9.33 9.35 7.12
CA THR A 149 10.20 8.87 6.04
C THR A 149 9.44 8.69 4.72
N LYS A 150 8.13 8.37 4.76
CA LYS A 150 7.28 8.36 3.57
C LYS A 150 7.05 9.76 3.01
N LEU A 151 6.87 10.77 3.88
CA LEU A 151 6.79 12.18 3.47
C LEU A 151 8.11 12.67 2.83
N GLU A 152 9.25 12.32 3.41
CA GLU A 152 10.56 12.62 2.82
C GLU A 152 10.69 12.00 1.41
N GLY A 153 10.13 10.79 1.20
CA GLY A 153 10.02 10.16 -0.12
C GLY A 153 9.14 10.94 -1.10
N GLU A 154 7.97 11.45 -0.67
CA GLU A 154 7.13 12.33 -1.50
C GLU A 154 7.90 13.59 -1.94
N GLN A 155 8.62 14.21 -1.01
CA GLN A 155 9.43 15.39 -1.28
C GLN A 155 10.58 15.08 -2.25
N ALA A 156 11.22 13.91 -2.11
CA ALA A 156 12.27 13.48 -3.04
C ALA A 156 11.72 13.30 -4.47
N VAL A 157 10.52 12.74 -4.62
CA VAL A 157 9.87 12.59 -5.93
C VAL A 157 9.51 13.95 -6.51
N SER A 158 8.74 14.78 -5.80
CA SER A 158 8.23 16.05 -6.30
C SER A 158 9.30 17.11 -6.55
N SER A 159 10.44 17.04 -5.84
CA SER A 159 11.56 17.97 -6.09
C SER A 159 12.45 17.56 -7.26
N ASN A 160 12.43 16.31 -7.68
CA ASN A 160 13.24 15.81 -8.79
C ASN A 160 12.48 15.69 -10.11
N LEU A 161 11.17 15.45 -10.08
CA LEU A 161 10.36 15.10 -11.25
C LEU A 161 9.20 16.04 -11.45
N GLU A 162 8.80 16.24 -12.72
CA GLU A 162 7.52 16.86 -13.10
C GLU A 162 6.50 15.78 -13.49
N ARG A 163 6.97 14.66 -14.05
CA ARG A 163 6.15 13.55 -14.55
C ARG A 163 5.98 12.46 -13.49
N TYR A 164 5.20 12.76 -12.45
CA TYR A 164 4.98 11.84 -11.33
C TYR A 164 3.54 11.72 -10.88
N PHE A 165 3.21 10.57 -10.32
CA PHE A 165 2.01 10.34 -9.53
C PHE A 165 2.45 9.96 -8.11
N ILE A 166 2.02 10.72 -7.11
CA ILE A 166 2.14 10.37 -5.69
C ILE A 166 0.76 9.93 -5.23
N VAL A 167 0.62 8.64 -4.92
CA VAL A 167 -0.65 8.02 -4.58
C VAL A 167 -0.64 7.63 -3.11
N ARG A 168 -1.39 8.36 -2.27
CA ARG A 168 -1.56 8.04 -0.86
C ARG A 168 -2.69 7.06 -0.68
N ILE A 169 -2.41 6.03 0.08
CA ILE A 169 -3.30 4.91 0.37
C ILE A 169 -3.37 4.65 1.87
N ALA A 170 -4.36 3.88 2.31
CA ALA A 170 -4.53 3.46 3.69
C ALA A 170 -5.00 2.01 3.76
N TRP A 171 -4.70 1.29 4.85
CA TRP A 171 -5.26 0.00 5.23
C TRP A 171 -5.18 -1.06 4.12
N VAL A 172 -3.99 -1.27 3.61
CA VAL A 172 -3.72 -2.11 2.43
C VAL A 172 -3.90 -3.59 2.73
N PHE A 173 -4.58 -4.31 1.85
CA PHE A 173 -4.66 -5.75 1.84
C PHE A 173 -4.55 -6.32 0.41
N GLY A 174 -3.95 -7.49 0.30
CA GLY A 174 -3.74 -8.23 -0.95
C GLY A 174 -3.42 -9.69 -0.68
N VAL A 175 -3.46 -10.51 -1.72
CA VAL A 175 -3.26 -11.96 -1.61
C VAL A 175 -1.84 -12.29 -1.15
N ASN A 176 -0.84 -11.60 -1.70
CA ASN A 176 0.56 -11.83 -1.36
C ASN A 176 0.94 -11.13 -0.05
N GLY A 177 1.63 -11.83 0.86
CA GLY A 177 2.09 -11.28 2.14
C GLY A 177 1.06 -11.27 3.29
N LYS A 178 1.38 -10.50 4.33
CA LYS A 178 0.58 -10.38 5.57
C LYS A 178 -0.27 -9.12 5.55
N ASN A 179 -1.47 -9.19 6.13
CA ASN A 179 -2.35 -8.03 6.31
C ASN A 179 -3.31 -8.23 7.47
N PHE A 180 -4.08 -7.20 7.77
CA PHE A 180 -5.03 -7.18 8.88
C PHE A 180 -6.09 -8.30 8.77
N ILE A 181 -6.64 -8.55 7.58
CA ILE A 181 -7.69 -9.56 7.37
C ILE A 181 -7.16 -10.94 7.75
N LYS A 182 -6.01 -11.35 7.18
CA LYS A 182 -5.36 -12.63 7.53
C LYS A 182 -5.06 -12.73 9.03
N THR A 183 -4.64 -11.62 9.64
CA THR A 183 -4.36 -11.57 11.07
C THR A 183 -5.63 -11.83 11.88
N MET A 184 -6.74 -11.13 11.59
CA MET A 184 -8.00 -11.31 12.33
C MET A 184 -8.56 -12.73 12.17
N LEU A 185 -8.56 -13.29 10.95
CA LEU A 185 -8.99 -14.65 10.69
C LEU A 185 -8.13 -15.68 11.46
N ASN A 186 -6.81 -15.50 11.53
CA ASN A 186 -5.93 -16.41 12.25
C ASN A 186 -6.06 -16.30 13.77
N VAL A 187 -6.15 -15.10 14.31
CA VAL A 187 -6.28 -14.88 15.77
C VAL A 187 -7.63 -15.44 16.27
N ALA A 188 -8.70 -15.29 15.48
CA ALA A 188 -10.01 -15.82 15.82
C ALA A 188 -10.06 -17.37 15.92
N LYS A 189 -9.13 -18.08 15.28
CA LYS A 189 -9.05 -19.57 15.42
C LYS A 189 -8.61 -20.03 16.82
N THR A 190 -7.98 -19.14 17.59
CA THR A 190 -7.38 -19.48 18.90
C THR A 190 -7.92 -18.64 20.06
N HIS A 191 -8.73 -17.61 19.77
CA HIS A 191 -9.30 -16.71 20.76
C HIS A 191 -10.79 -16.55 20.53
N ASP A 192 -11.58 -16.67 21.57
CA ASP A 192 -13.03 -16.48 21.55
C ASP A 192 -13.45 -15.01 21.74
N THR A 193 -12.51 -14.16 22.10
CA THR A 193 -12.75 -12.73 22.32
C THR A 193 -11.61 -11.89 21.78
N LEU A 194 -11.91 -10.95 20.87
CA LEU A 194 -10.97 -10.02 20.27
C LEU A 194 -11.31 -8.59 20.67
N LYS A 195 -10.30 -7.83 21.13
CA LYS A 195 -10.39 -6.37 21.35
C LYS A 195 -9.86 -5.66 20.12
N VAL A 196 -10.68 -4.86 19.48
CA VAL A 196 -10.32 -4.17 18.22
C VAL A 196 -10.60 -2.67 18.31
N VAL A 197 -9.64 -1.89 17.85
CA VAL A 197 -9.67 -0.43 17.88
C VAL A 197 -10.86 0.12 17.09
N ASN A 198 -11.61 1.06 17.72
CA ASN A 198 -12.83 1.64 17.17
C ASN A 198 -12.77 3.16 16.95
N ASP A 199 -11.69 3.80 17.33
CA ASP A 199 -11.48 5.25 17.23
C ASP A 199 -10.48 5.68 16.15
N GLN A 200 -9.96 4.75 15.36
CA GLN A 200 -9.19 5.00 14.15
C GLN A 200 -10.10 4.75 12.94
N ILE A 201 -10.29 5.77 12.11
CA ILE A 201 -11.28 5.74 11.02
C ILE A 201 -10.59 5.96 9.67
N GLY A 202 -10.83 5.04 8.75
CA GLY A 202 -10.24 5.06 7.41
C GLY A 202 -11.07 4.24 6.43
N THR A 203 -10.44 3.87 5.31
CA THR A 203 -11.03 2.96 4.32
C THR A 203 -9.99 1.94 3.87
N PRO A 204 -10.33 0.64 3.80
CA PRO A 204 -9.43 -0.39 3.28
C PRO A 204 -9.10 -0.20 1.79
N THR A 205 -7.91 -0.67 1.39
CA THR A 205 -7.44 -0.62 0.00
C THR A 205 -7.01 -2.00 -0.47
N TYR A 206 -7.75 -2.57 -1.42
CA TYR A 206 -7.40 -3.83 -2.06
C TYR A 206 -6.37 -3.61 -3.16
N THR A 207 -5.22 -4.26 -3.06
CA THR A 207 -4.10 -4.08 -4.00
C THR A 207 -4.44 -4.45 -5.43
N TYR A 208 -5.31 -5.44 -5.65
CA TYR A 208 -5.81 -5.80 -6.97
C TYR A 208 -6.56 -4.64 -7.66
N ASP A 209 -7.43 -3.96 -6.93
CA ASP A 209 -8.16 -2.80 -7.47
C ASP A 209 -7.24 -1.60 -7.67
N LEU A 210 -6.32 -1.37 -6.74
CA LEU A 210 -5.34 -0.30 -6.83
C LEU A 210 -4.40 -0.50 -8.02
N ALA A 211 -3.93 -1.72 -8.26
CA ALA A 211 -3.04 -2.04 -9.39
C ALA A 211 -3.67 -1.63 -10.74
N ARG A 212 -4.97 -1.88 -10.93
CA ARG A 212 -5.72 -1.41 -12.10
C ARG A 212 -5.62 0.10 -12.25
N LEU A 213 -5.90 0.85 -11.17
CA LEU A 213 -5.85 2.31 -11.19
C LEU A 213 -4.44 2.84 -11.49
N LEU A 214 -3.40 2.24 -10.90
CA LEU A 214 -2.01 2.66 -11.16
C LEU A 214 -1.64 2.46 -12.63
N VAL A 215 -2.10 1.38 -13.26
CA VAL A 215 -1.87 1.16 -14.69
C VAL A 215 -2.71 2.09 -15.56
N ASP A 216 -3.94 2.45 -15.15
CA ASP A 216 -4.71 3.52 -15.80
C ASP A 216 -3.97 4.87 -15.73
N MET A 217 -3.37 5.20 -14.57
CA MET A 217 -2.64 6.46 -14.38
C MET A 217 -1.43 6.60 -15.30
N ILE A 218 -0.62 5.55 -15.45
CA ILE A 218 0.60 5.62 -16.27
C ILE A 218 0.33 5.80 -17.77
N GLU A 219 -0.88 5.52 -18.23
CA GLU A 219 -1.34 5.75 -19.59
C GLU A 219 -1.68 7.24 -19.86
N THR A 220 -1.63 8.09 -18.83
CA THR A 220 -2.01 9.51 -18.90
C THR A 220 -0.85 10.43 -18.51
N ASP A 221 -1.07 11.75 -18.68
CA ASP A 221 -0.19 12.80 -18.21
C ASP A 221 -0.85 13.64 -17.10
N LYS A 222 -1.80 13.07 -16.36
CA LYS A 222 -2.55 13.71 -15.27
C LYS A 222 -1.77 13.64 -13.96
N TYR A 223 -0.56 14.17 -13.97
CA TYR A 223 0.41 14.11 -12.88
C TYR A 223 -0.07 14.76 -11.58
N GLY A 224 0.61 14.47 -10.48
CA GLY A 224 0.44 15.11 -9.18
C GLY A 224 0.04 14.14 -8.06
N TYR A 225 -0.53 14.72 -7.00
CA TYR A 225 -0.93 13.99 -5.80
C TYR A 225 -2.36 13.45 -5.93
N TYR A 226 -2.55 12.20 -5.51
CA TYR A 226 -3.83 11.51 -5.50
C TYR A 226 -4.02 10.73 -4.19
N HIS A 227 -5.27 10.56 -3.81
CA HIS A 227 -5.69 9.61 -2.77
C HIS A 227 -6.44 8.46 -3.42
N ALA A 228 -6.10 7.22 -3.05
CA ALA A 228 -6.71 6.02 -3.64
C ALA A 228 -6.95 4.95 -2.57
N THR A 229 -8.20 4.81 -2.14
CA THR A 229 -8.71 3.70 -1.33
C THR A 229 -9.97 3.17 -2.01
N ASN A 230 -10.45 1.98 -1.62
CA ASN A 230 -11.74 1.51 -2.11
C ASN A 230 -12.86 2.48 -1.70
N GLU A 231 -13.98 2.49 -2.44
CA GLU A 231 -15.19 3.21 -2.07
C GLU A 231 -15.97 2.46 -0.96
N GLY A 232 -17.11 2.97 -0.53
CA GLY A 232 -17.98 2.31 0.46
C GLY A 232 -17.95 2.92 1.86
N GLY A 233 -17.42 4.16 1.97
CA GLY A 233 -17.42 4.95 3.20
C GLY A 233 -16.22 4.71 4.09
N TYR A 234 -16.26 5.38 5.25
CA TYR A 234 -15.22 5.35 6.27
C TYR A 234 -15.66 4.51 7.46
N ILE A 235 -14.78 3.63 7.92
CA ILE A 235 -15.06 2.65 8.97
C ILE A 235 -13.93 2.60 10.01
N SER A 236 -14.20 2.00 11.17
CA SER A 236 -13.17 1.64 12.14
C SER A 236 -12.56 0.25 11.84
N TRP A 237 -11.42 -0.07 12.49
CA TRP A 237 -10.90 -1.44 12.47
C TRP A 237 -11.86 -2.44 13.10
N TYR A 238 -12.64 -2.01 14.10
CA TYR A 238 -13.71 -2.81 14.70
C TYR A 238 -14.79 -3.15 13.67
N ASP A 239 -15.30 -2.15 12.93
CA ASP A 239 -16.32 -2.38 11.88
C ASP A 239 -15.78 -3.29 10.79
N PHE A 240 -14.51 -3.08 10.39
CA PHE A 240 -13.87 -3.91 9.39
C PHE A 240 -13.77 -5.38 9.85
N THR A 241 -13.39 -5.61 11.11
CA THR A 241 -13.32 -6.98 11.67
C THR A 241 -14.70 -7.66 11.68
N LYS A 242 -15.75 -6.94 12.07
CA LYS A 242 -17.11 -7.48 12.04
C LYS A 242 -17.54 -7.88 10.62
N GLU A 243 -17.23 -7.05 9.63
CA GLU A 243 -17.57 -7.35 8.24
C GLU A 243 -16.75 -8.53 7.69
N ILE A 244 -15.45 -8.63 8.05
CA ILE A 244 -14.61 -9.80 7.69
C ILE A 244 -15.26 -11.08 8.19
N PHE A 245 -15.67 -11.13 9.45
CA PHE A 245 -16.28 -12.33 10.03
C PHE A 245 -17.67 -12.60 9.46
N ARG A 246 -18.49 -11.56 9.25
CA ARG A 246 -19.80 -11.70 8.62
C ARG A 246 -19.70 -12.36 7.23
N GLN A 247 -18.79 -11.88 6.39
CA GLN A 247 -18.60 -12.43 5.05
C GLN A 247 -17.98 -13.83 5.09
N ALA A 248 -17.07 -14.13 6.03
CA ALA A 248 -16.54 -15.47 6.22
C ALA A 248 -17.65 -16.48 6.60
N VAL A 249 -18.56 -16.09 7.48
CA VAL A 249 -19.73 -16.91 7.84
C VAL A 249 -20.65 -17.15 6.64
N GLU A 250 -20.89 -16.13 5.81
CA GLU A 250 -21.67 -16.30 4.57
C GLU A 250 -21.02 -17.28 3.57
N MET A 251 -19.69 -17.48 3.68
CA MET A 251 -18.94 -18.47 2.89
C MET A 251 -18.90 -19.86 3.58
N GLY A 252 -19.66 -20.05 4.66
CA GLY A 252 -19.78 -21.33 5.36
C GLY A 252 -18.78 -21.51 6.51
N ARG A 253 -17.99 -20.49 6.86
CA ARG A 253 -16.99 -20.54 7.94
C ARG A 253 -17.61 -20.16 9.28
N THR A 254 -18.38 -21.08 9.86
CA THR A 254 -19.18 -20.85 11.08
C THR A 254 -18.34 -20.61 12.34
N GLU A 255 -17.08 -20.94 12.34
CA GLU A 255 -16.13 -20.65 13.43
C GLU A 255 -15.92 -19.14 13.68
N TYR A 256 -16.33 -18.27 12.76
CA TYR A 256 -16.30 -16.81 12.90
C TYR A 256 -17.66 -16.21 13.30
N ALA A 257 -18.67 -17.03 13.53
CA ALA A 257 -19.99 -16.53 13.94
C ALA A 257 -19.93 -15.82 15.31
N GLU A 258 -20.85 -14.87 15.54
CA GLU A 258 -20.90 -14.07 16.76
C GLU A 258 -20.98 -14.90 18.05
N GLY A 259 -21.53 -16.10 17.98
CA GLY A 259 -21.55 -17.05 19.09
C GLY A 259 -20.22 -17.80 19.32
N ALA A 260 -19.31 -17.81 18.34
CA ALA A 260 -18.00 -18.46 18.41
C ALA A 260 -16.89 -17.46 18.76
N VAL A 261 -16.92 -16.25 18.16
CA VAL A 261 -15.92 -15.20 18.40
C VAL A 261 -16.61 -13.88 18.72
N LYS A 262 -16.31 -13.33 19.89
CA LYS A 262 -16.81 -12.03 20.32
C LYS A 262 -15.82 -10.92 19.94
N VAL A 263 -16.26 -9.92 19.20
CA VAL A 263 -15.45 -8.74 18.89
C VAL A 263 -15.90 -7.57 19.77
N LEU A 264 -14.97 -7.01 20.54
CA LEU A 264 -15.21 -5.90 21.46
C LEU A 264 -14.52 -4.63 20.95
N PRO A 265 -15.24 -3.50 20.84
CA PRO A 265 -14.63 -2.22 20.52
C PRO A 265 -13.81 -1.73 21.69
N VAL A 266 -12.62 -1.20 21.41
CA VAL A 266 -11.75 -0.52 22.38
C VAL A 266 -11.20 0.76 21.76
N THR A 267 -10.82 1.72 22.59
CA THR A 267 -10.07 2.89 22.14
C THR A 267 -8.61 2.53 21.84
N THR A 268 -7.92 3.39 21.11
CA THR A 268 -6.46 3.27 20.89
C THR A 268 -5.69 3.23 22.21
N GLU A 269 -6.12 4.03 23.21
CA GLU A 269 -5.53 4.06 24.54
C GLU A 269 -5.74 2.75 25.29
N GLU A 270 -6.96 2.22 25.29
CA GLU A 270 -7.30 0.92 25.91
C GLU A 270 -6.60 -0.26 25.26
N TYR A 271 -6.33 -0.17 23.95
CA TYR A 271 -5.58 -1.19 23.21
C TYR A 271 -4.11 -1.24 23.66
N GLY A 272 -3.45 -0.09 23.81
CA GLY A 272 -2.20 0.13 24.54
C GLY A 272 -0.93 -0.57 24.05
N VAL A 273 -0.99 -1.40 22.99
CA VAL A 273 0.14 -2.24 22.55
C VAL A 273 0.92 -1.69 21.35
N SER A 274 0.46 -0.59 20.76
CA SER A 274 1.13 0.02 19.60
C SER A 274 2.30 0.89 20.06
N LYS A 275 3.50 0.63 19.53
CA LYS A 275 4.69 1.45 19.78
C LYS A 275 4.63 2.79 19.02
N ALA A 276 4.24 2.73 17.75
CA ALA A 276 4.05 3.92 16.93
C ALA A 276 2.68 4.56 17.18
N LYS A 277 2.65 5.89 17.23
CA LYS A 277 1.39 6.64 17.24
C LYS A 277 0.70 6.48 15.89
N ARG A 278 -0.59 6.08 15.91
CA ARG A 278 -1.41 5.94 14.71
C ARG A 278 -2.41 7.07 14.55
N PRO A 279 -2.71 7.49 13.33
CA PRO A 279 -3.71 8.53 13.09
C PRO A 279 -5.12 8.04 13.47
N PHE A 280 -5.91 8.88 14.15
CA PHE A 280 -7.34 8.65 14.37
C PHE A 280 -8.12 8.89 13.09
N ASN A 281 -7.67 9.85 12.27
CA ASN A 281 -8.30 10.22 10.99
C ASN A 281 -7.41 9.81 9.82
N SER A 282 -7.72 8.67 9.23
CA SER A 282 -7.14 8.14 7.98
C SER A 282 -8.09 8.28 6.79
N ARG A 283 -9.08 9.19 6.88
CA ARG A 283 -10.02 9.45 5.79
C ARG A 283 -9.33 10.21 4.67
N LEU A 284 -9.39 9.66 3.46
CA LEU A 284 -8.78 10.25 2.27
C LEU A 284 -9.88 10.64 1.27
N ASP A 285 -9.93 11.90 0.86
CA ASP A 285 -10.83 12.34 -0.22
C ASP A 285 -10.29 11.85 -1.57
N LYS A 286 -11.16 11.27 -2.39
CA LYS A 286 -10.82 10.65 -3.68
C LYS A 286 -11.46 11.35 -4.87
N LYS A 287 -12.13 12.49 -4.67
CA LYS A 287 -12.85 13.21 -5.74
C LYS A 287 -11.94 13.56 -6.92
N LYS A 288 -10.67 13.88 -6.63
CA LYS A 288 -9.68 14.22 -7.67
C LYS A 288 -9.46 13.08 -8.69
N LEU A 289 -9.65 11.80 -8.30
CA LEU A 289 -9.63 10.70 -9.26
C LEU A 289 -10.72 10.86 -10.31
N VAL A 290 -11.96 11.08 -9.88
CA VAL A 290 -13.11 11.25 -10.76
C VAL A 290 -12.99 12.51 -11.61
N GLU A 291 -12.59 13.63 -11.01
CA GLU A 291 -12.37 14.91 -11.69
C GLU A 291 -11.34 14.79 -12.82
N ASN A 292 -10.37 13.91 -12.67
CA ASN A 292 -9.38 13.59 -13.69
C ASN A 292 -9.80 12.42 -14.60
N GLY A 293 -11.03 11.92 -14.50
CA GLY A 293 -11.59 10.89 -15.35
C GLY A 293 -11.09 9.47 -15.06
N PHE A 294 -10.50 9.23 -13.89
CA PHE A 294 -10.20 7.88 -13.44
C PHE A 294 -11.44 7.20 -12.86
N VAL A 295 -11.57 5.90 -13.08
CA VAL A 295 -12.65 5.10 -12.50
C VAL A 295 -12.31 4.81 -11.04
N PRO A 296 -13.19 5.17 -10.08
CA PRO A 296 -12.99 4.83 -8.68
C PRO A 296 -12.79 3.33 -8.45
N LEU A 297 -12.14 2.99 -7.34
CA LEU A 297 -12.06 1.60 -6.92
C LEU A 297 -13.47 1.12 -6.47
N PRO A 298 -13.80 -0.18 -6.64
CA PRO A 298 -15.04 -0.76 -6.10
C PRO A 298 -15.18 -0.50 -4.60
N THR A 299 -16.36 -0.81 -4.04
CA THR A 299 -16.54 -0.70 -2.58
C THR A 299 -15.64 -1.68 -1.83
N TRP A 300 -15.18 -1.30 -0.64
CA TRP A 300 -14.34 -2.17 0.18
C TRP A 300 -15.04 -3.47 0.59
N GLN A 301 -16.38 -3.45 0.68
CA GLN A 301 -17.17 -4.65 0.96
C GLN A 301 -17.10 -5.65 -0.21
N ASP A 302 -17.20 -5.17 -1.44
CA ASP A 302 -17.02 -5.99 -2.64
C ASP A 302 -15.57 -6.50 -2.76
N ALA A 303 -14.60 -5.60 -2.52
CA ALA A 303 -13.19 -5.95 -2.51
C ALA A 303 -12.87 -7.06 -1.49
N LEU A 304 -13.39 -6.94 -0.27
CA LEU A 304 -13.27 -7.95 0.78
C LEU A 304 -13.86 -9.30 0.33
N LYS A 305 -15.05 -9.27 -0.28
CA LYS A 305 -15.72 -10.50 -0.76
C LYS A 305 -14.91 -11.21 -1.85
N ARG A 306 -14.31 -10.45 -2.77
CA ARG A 306 -13.42 -11.02 -3.80
C ARG A 306 -12.16 -11.59 -3.17
N TYR A 307 -11.53 -10.83 -2.26
CA TYR A 307 -10.33 -11.23 -1.56
C TYR A 307 -10.50 -12.51 -0.75
N LEU A 308 -11.59 -12.64 0.04
CA LEU A 308 -11.87 -13.85 0.83
C LEU A 308 -12.08 -15.12 -0.01
N LYS A 309 -12.48 -14.98 -1.28
CA LYS A 309 -12.58 -16.11 -2.21
C LYS A 309 -11.23 -16.58 -2.77
N GLU A 310 -10.22 -15.72 -2.71
CA GLU A 310 -8.90 -15.97 -3.28
C GLU A 310 -7.91 -16.52 -2.25
N ILE A 311 -8.20 -16.32 -0.96
CA ILE A 311 -7.31 -16.80 0.12
C ILE A 311 -7.87 -18.06 0.77
N GLU A 312 -6.97 -18.92 1.24
CA GLU A 312 -7.28 -20.03 2.15
C GLU A 312 -7.25 -19.52 3.59
N PHE A 313 -8.30 -19.80 4.39
CA PHE A 313 -8.38 -19.40 5.80
C PHE A 313 -9.29 -20.29 6.64
#